data_825cb3e32933e70fce6ab505a39357e3
#
_entry.id   825cb3e32933e70fce6ab505a39357e3
#
_cell.length_a   1.000
_cell.length_b   1.000
_cell.length_c   1.000
_cell.angle_alpha   90.00
_cell.angle_beta   90.00
_cell.angle_gamma   90.00
#
_symmetry.space_group_name_H-M   'P 1'
#
loop_
_entity.id
_entity.type
_entity.pdbx_description
1 polymer ?
#
loop_
_entity_poly.entity_id
_entity_poly.type
_entity_poly.pdbx_seq_one_letter_code
_entity_poly.pdbx_strand_id
1 'polypeptide(L)'
;MKRKIFCLNTLFLLLVCFLLTACGGREPVILNGENIICFGDSLTYGIGAVPNKSYPAQLAEMIGKPVINAGIPGDTTARALQRLERDVLSKAPRIVLITLGGNDMKNGVDKKNAFKNLREIVEAIQAREALVVIGGVKVLFWDRGYEDEYEKLAEETGALLIPNVFKGLMGHNDLMHDAIHPNAAGYEIMARRFHKVIEPHL
;
A
#
# COMPACT_ATOMS: atom_id res chain seq x y z
N MET A 1 -8.70 -59.41 -19.09
CA MET A 1 -8.37 -58.06 -19.61
C MET A 1 -9.31 -56.90 -19.13
N LYS A 2 -10.59 -57.14 -18.86
CA LYS A 2 -11.56 -56.09 -18.49
C LYS A 2 -11.35 -55.45 -17.10
N ARG A 3 -10.76 -56.14 -16.10
CA ARG A 3 -10.55 -55.60 -14.73
C ARG A 3 -9.41 -54.57 -14.60
N LYS A 4 -8.38 -54.62 -15.45
CA LYS A 4 -7.25 -53.67 -15.39
C LYS A 4 -7.59 -52.30 -16.00
N ILE A 5 -8.52 -52.26 -16.95
CA ILE A 5 -8.95 -50.99 -17.58
C ILE A 5 -9.83 -50.18 -16.63
N PHE A 6 -10.62 -50.85 -15.78
CA PHE A 6 -11.49 -50.18 -14.81
C PHE A 6 -10.71 -49.45 -13.70
N CYS A 7 -9.62 -50.07 -13.21
CA CYS A 7 -8.73 -49.43 -12.19
C CYS A 7 -7.96 -48.23 -12.76
N LEU A 8 -7.57 -48.27 -14.04
CA LEU A 8 -6.81 -47.18 -14.65
C LEU A 8 -7.68 -45.93 -14.88
N ASN A 9 -8.95 -46.13 -15.30
CA ASN A 9 -9.90 -45.03 -15.47
C ASN A 9 -10.32 -44.36 -14.14
N THR A 10 -10.46 -45.14 -13.06
CA THR A 10 -10.80 -44.59 -11.73
C THR A 10 -9.62 -43.79 -11.15
N LEU A 11 -8.39 -44.23 -11.35
CA LEU A 11 -7.19 -43.52 -10.90
C LEU A 11 -7.00 -42.18 -11.67
N PHE A 12 -7.28 -42.22 -12.99
CA PHE A 12 -7.23 -40.99 -13.82
C PHE A 12 -8.31 -40.01 -13.45
N LEU A 13 -9.53 -40.43 -13.14
CA LEU A 13 -10.62 -39.57 -12.68
C LEU A 13 -10.31 -38.92 -11.33
N LEU A 14 -9.70 -39.66 -10.40
CA LEU A 14 -9.30 -39.11 -9.09
C LEU A 14 -8.15 -38.10 -9.24
N LEU A 15 -7.21 -38.35 -10.18
CA LEU A 15 -6.11 -37.40 -10.43
C LEU A 15 -6.61 -36.09 -11.06
N VAL A 16 -7.61 -36.15 -11.96
CA VAL A 16 -8.22 -34.97 -12.57
C VAL A 16 -9.04 -34.17 -11.54
N CYS A 17 -9.76 -34.83 -10.62
CA CYS A 17 -10.45 -34.14 -9.52
C CYS A 17 -9.49 -33.42 -8.58
N PHE A 18 -8.28 -33.96 -8.34
CA PHE A 18 -7.29 -33.33 -7.47
C PHE A 18 -6.62 -32.09 -8.11
N LEU A 19 -6.56 -32.05 -9.46
CA LEU A 19 -6.02 -30.89 -10.20
C LEU A 19 -7.03 -29.73 -10.32
N LEU A 20 -8.32 -29.97 -10.13
CA LEU A 20 -9.34 -28.92 -10.21
C LEU A 20 -9.54 -28.15 -8.90
N THR A 21 -9.00 -28.62 -7.76
CA THR A 21 -9.09 -27.92 -6.47
C THR A 21 -7.93 -26.94 -6.22
N ALA A 22 -6.96 -26.82 -7.15
CA ALA A 22 -5.78 -25.96 -7.01
C ALA A 22 -5.98 -24.52 -7.56
N CYS A 23 -7.16 -24.15 -8.03
CA CYS A 23 -7.52 -22.73 -8.21
C CYS A 23 -7.90 -22.14 -6.86
N GLY A 24 -6.89 -21.83 -6.04
CA GLY A 24 -7.03 -21.03 -4.82
C GLY A 24 -7.47 -19.62 -5.18
N GLY A 25 -8.74 -19.42 -5.47
CA GLY A 25 -9.33 -18.09 -5.43
C GLY A 25 -9.13 -17.56 -4.02
N ARG A 26 -8.41 -16.42 -3.87
CA ARG A 26 -8.39 -15.72 -2.58
C ARG A 26 -9.84 -15.44 -2.22
N GLU A 27 -10.25 -15.91 -1.06
CA GLU A 27 -11.56 -15.54 -0.50
C GLU A 27 -11.66 -14.01 -0.50
N PRO A 28 -12.82 -13.44 -0.84
CA PRO A 28 -13.01 -12.00 -0.79
C PRO A 28 -12.77 -11.53 0.65
N VAL A 29 -11.80 -10.63 0.83
CA VAL A 29 -11.53 -10.03 2.14
C VAL A 29 -12.76 -9.20 2.53
N ILE A 30 -13.46 -9.62 3.57
CA ILE A 30 -14.57 -8.85 4.15
C ILE A 30 -13.93 -7.68 4.91
N LEU A 31 -14.10 -6.46 4.40
CA LEU A 31 -13.58 -5.23 5.00
C LEU A 31 -14.60 -4.71 6.03
N ASN A 32 -14.24 -4.74 7.31
CA ASN A 32 -15.16 -4.40 8.40
C ASN A 32 -15.13 -2.95 8.89
N GLY A 33 -14.09 -2.20 8.54
CA GLY A 33 -13.94 -0.79 8.94
C GLY A 33 -14.79 0.16 8.10
N GLU A 34 -14.84 1.42 8.55
CA GLU A 34 -15.61 2.49 7.90
C GLU A 34 -14.71 3.52 7.20
N ASN A 35 -13.49 3.73 7.71
CA ASN A 35 -12.66 4.85 7.33
C ASN A 35 -11.56 4.49 6.33
N ILE A 36 -11.35 5.41 5.38
CA ILE A 36 -10.17 5.42 4.51
C ILE A 36 -9.13 6.34 5.15
N ILE A 37 -7.95 5.81 5.40
CA ILE A 37 -6.89 6.51 6.13
C ILE A 37 -5.63 6.54 5.27
N CYS A 38 -5.08 7.73 5.06
CA CYS A 38 -3.75 7.91 4.49
C CYS A 38 -2.75 8.08 5.63
N PHE A 39 -1.86 7.11 5.79
CA PHE A 39 -0.87 7.03 6.85
C PHE A 39 0.53 7.18 6.29
N GLY A 40 1.29 8.18 6.76
CA GLY A 40 2.60 8.45 6.17
C GLY A 40 3.31 9.66 6.73
N ASP A 41 4.21 10.19 5.94
CA ASP A 41 5.09 11.30 6.28
C ASP A 41 4.65 12.64 5.66
N SER A 42 5.61 13.46 5.21
CA SER A 42 5.37 14.76 4.55
C SER A 42 4.58 14.66 3.25
N LEU A 43 4.68 13.53 2.55
CA LEU A 43 3.92 13.28 1.31
C LEU A 43 2.44 13.12 1.63
N THR A 44 2.11 12.38 2.67
CA THR A 44 0.73 12.23 3.13
C THR A 44 0.19 13.51 3.74
N TYR A 45 1.00 14.20 4.54
CA TYR A 45 0.62 15.51 5.09
C TYR A 45 0.29 16.52 3.99
N GLY A 46 1.06 16.54 2.90
CA GLY A 46 0.88 17.40 1.75
C GLY A 46 1.81 18.62 1.73
N ILE A 47 3.07 18.46 2.22
CA ILE A 47 4.09 19.53 2.07
C ILE A 47 4.23 19.88 0.59
N GLY A 48 4.26 21.18 0.28
CA GLY A 48 4.35 21.69 -1.11
C GLY A 48 2.99 22.06 -1.73
N ALA A 49 1.88 21.80 -1.03
CA ALA A 49 0.54 22.20 -1.45
C ALA A 49 -0.26 22.80 -0.27
N VAL A 50 -1.32 23.55 -0.57
CA VAL A 50 -2.29 23.93 0.45
C VAL A 50 -3.06 22.70 0.98
N PRO A 51 -3.58 22.73 2.22
CA PRO A 51 -4.12 21.51 2.86
C PRO A 51 -5.17 20.75 2.05
N ASN A 52 -6.08 21.47 1.38
CA ASN A 52 -7.12 20.88 0.53
C ASN A 52 -6.61 20.37 -0.84
N LYS A 53 -5.31 20.46 -1.10
CA LYS A 53 -4.63 19.97 -2.32
C LYS A 53 -3.57 18.90 -2.02
N SER A 54 -3.49 18.43 -0.79
CA SER A 54 -2.77 17.19 -0.48
C SER A 54 -3.42 15.99 -1.19
N TYR A 55 -2.67 14.89 -1.44
CA TYR A 55 -3.27 13.74 -2.12
C TYR A 55 -4.44 13.09 -1.34
N PRO A 56 -4.45 13.05 0.02
CA PRO A 56 -5.61 12.56 0.74
C PRO A 56 -6.86 13.42 0.53
N ALA A 57 -6.71 14.75 0.50
CA ALA A 57 -7.84 15.66 0.27
C ALA A 57 -8.39 15.53 -1.16
N GLN A 58 -7.52 15.45 -2.16
CA GLN A 58 -7.93 15.24 -3.55
C GLN A 58 -8.54 13.84 -3.78
N LEU A 59 -8.03 12.82 -3.09
CA LEU A 59 -8.65 11.49 -3.09
C LEU A 59 -10.07 11.54 -2.51
N ALA A 60 -10.27 12.26 -1.40
CA ALA A 60 -11.59 12.45 -0.81
C ALA A 60 -12.58 13.11 -1.80
N GLU A 61 -12.12 14.14 -2.54
CA GLU A 61 -12.92 14.76 -3.62
C GLU A 61 -13.29 13.75 -4.72
N MET A 62 -12.33 12.90 -5.15
CA MET A 62 -12.54 11.90 -6.22
C MET A 62 -13.56 10.81 -5.84
N ILE A 63 -13.51 10.34 -4.59
CA ILE A 63 -14.37 9.23 -4.13
C ILE A 63 -15.69 9.71 -3.51
N GLY A 64 -15.85 11.01 -3.27
CA GLY A 64 -17.03 11.58 -2.63
C GLY A 64 -17.22 11.14 -1.16
N LYS A 65 -16.14 10.74 -0.49
CA LYS A 65 -16.15 10.26 0.92
C LYS A 65 -15.01 10.90 1.70
N PRO A 66 -15.15 11.09 3.02
CA PRO A 66 -14.05 11.55 3.87
C PRO A 66 -12.84 10.61 3.80
N VAL A 67 -11.64 11.20 3.79
CA VAL A 67 -10.36 10.49 3.92
C VAL A 67 -9.59 11.12 5.07
N ILE A 68 -9.18 10.29 6.02
CA ILE A 68 -8.39 10.74 7.18
C ILE A 68 -6.94 10.92 6.74
N ASN A 69 -6.41 12.12 6.88
CA ASN A 69 -5.00 12.40 6.68
C ASN A 69 -4.23 12.21 7.99
N ALA A 70 -3.49 11.12 8.11
CA ALA A 70 -2.62 10.79 9.23
C ALA A 70 -1.13 10.93 8.84
N GLY A 71 -0.79 11.92 8.04
CA GLY A 71 0.58 12.27 7.65
C GLY A 71 1.26 13.13 8.70
N ILE A 72 2.52 12.81 9.06
CA ILE A 72 3.38 13.64 9.92
C ILE A 72 4.70 13.90 9.21
N PRO A 73 5.04 15.16 8.88
CA PRO A 73 6.29 15.47 8.22
C PRO A 73 7.52 14.94 8.97
N GLY A 74 8.43 14.33 8.23
CA GLY A 74 9.67 13.77 8.78
C GLY A 74 9.51 12.40 9.47
N ASP A 75 8.33 11.80 9.44
CA ASP A 75 8.14 10.49 10.06
C ASP A 75 8.98 9.41 9.39
N THR A 76 9.60 8.58 10.22
CA THR A 76 10.23 7.32 9.84
C THR A 76 9.27 6.16 10.12
N THR A 77 9.58 4.99 9.59
CA THR A 77 8.79 3.77 9.85
C THR A 77 8.70 3.46 11.35
N ALA A 78 9.78 3.68 12.11
CA ALA A 78 9.80 3.46 13.56
C ALA A 78 8.89 4.44 14.32
N ARG A 79 8.86 5.71 13.93
CA ARG A 79 7.96 6.71 14.54
C ARG A 79 6.51 6.47 14.17
N ALA A 80 6.25 6.11 12.92
CA ALA A 80 4.92 5.73 12.45
C ALA A 80 4.38 4.52 13.22
N LEU A 81 5.18 3.49 13.44
CA LEU A 81 4.79 2.31 14.23
C LEU A 81 4.35 2.69 15.66
N GLN A 82 5.06 3.63 16.33
CA GLN A 82 4.72 4.09 17.68
C GLN A 82 3.34 4.76 17.78
N ARG A 83 2.87 5.37 16.70
CA ARG A 83 1.55 6.06 16.67
C ARG A 83 0.46 5.30 15.94
N LEU A 84 0.75 4.10 15.45
CA LEU A 84 -0.16 3.28 14.65
C LEU A 84 -1.51 3.05 15.34
N GLU A 85 -1.51 2.68 16.61
CA GLU A 85 -2.76 2.44 17.37
C GLU A 85 -3.62 3.70 17.41
N ARG A 86 -3.04 4.84 17.80
CA ARG A 86 -3.77 6.10 17.96
C ARG A 86 -4.31 6.64 16.64
N ASP A 87 -3.51 6.59 15.57
CA ASP A 87 -3.78 7.34 14.35
C ASP A 87 -4.46 6.48 13.26
N VAL A 88 -4.43 5.16 13.41
CA VAL A 88 -4.98 4.21 12.44
C VAL A 88 -5.90 3.18 13.09
N LEU A 89 -5.38 2.32 13.97
CA LEU A 89 -6.12 1.13 14.42
C LEU A 89 -7.37 1.47 15.24
N SER A 90 -7.31 2.53 16.07
CA SER A 90 -8.46 3.03 16.83
C SER A 90 -9.50 3.79 15.98
N LYS A 91 -9.26 3.96 14.68
CA LYS A 91 -10.13 4.75 13.77
C LYS A 91 -11.00 3.87 12.88
N ALA A 92 -11.28 2.63 13.25
CA ALA A 92 -12.06 1.69 12.44
C ALA A 92 -11.62 1.68 10.96
N PRO A 93 -10.35 1.33 10.66
CA PRO A 93 -9.82 1.38 9.30
C PRO A 93 -10.51 0.36 8.39
N ARG A 94 -10.96 0.79 7.23
CA ARG A 94 -11.43 -0.05 6.13
C ARG A 94 -10.37 -0.20 5.04
N ILE A 95 -9.75 0.93 4.68
CA ILE A 95 -8.66 1.00 3.70
C ILE A 95 -7.56 1.90 4.27
N VAL A 96 -6.32 1.43 4.27
CA VAL A 96 -5.17 2.23 4.72
C VAL A 96 -4.16 2.34 3.59
N LEU A 97 -3.84 3.59 3.21
CA LEU A 97 -2.85 3.93 2.19
C LEU A 97 -1.57 4.36 2.90
N ILE A 98 -0.47 3.64 2.71
CA ILE A 98 0.79 3.87 3.40
C ILE A 98 1.81 4.51 2.46
N THR A 99 2.38 5.66 2.83
CA THR A 99 3.55 6.28 2.18
C THR A 99 4.62 6.57 3.22
N LEU A 100 5.50 5.59 3.46
CA LEU A 100 6.57 5.62 4.46
C LEU A 100 7.84 4.99 3.91
N GLY A 101 8.99 5.34 4.48
CA GLY A 101 10.30 4.80 4.14
C GLY A 101 11.23 5.85 3.52
N GLY A 102 10.71 6.94 2.96
CA GLY A 102 11.50 8.02 2.38
C GLY A 102 12.45 8.68 3.41
N ASN A 103 11.96 8.93 4.62
CA ASN A 103 12.79 9.49 5.69
C ASN A 103 13.78 8.48 6.27
N ASP A 104 13.45 7.19 6.25
CA ASP A 104 14.40 6.14 6.64
C ASP A 104 15.59 6.11 5.68
N MET A 105 15.33 6.14 4.36
CA MET A 105 16.37 6.27 3.34
C MET A 105 17.25 7.50 3.54
N LYS A 106 16.61 8.67 3.70
CA LYS A 106 17.29 9.96 3.88
C LYS A 106 18.19 9.96 5.12
N ASN A 107 17.71 9.37 6.21
CA ASN A 107 18.41 9.35 7.51
C ASN A 107 19.42 8.19 7.63
N GLY A 108 19.56 7.35 6.59
CA GLY A 108 20.47 6.21 6.62
C GLY A 108 20.07 5.11 7.59
N VAL A 109 18.76 5.00 7.88
CA VAL A 109 18.23 3.88 8.69
C VAL A 109 18.51 2.58 7.95
N ASP A 110 18.93 1.56 8.68
CA ASP A 110 19.13 0.23 8.12
C ASP A 110 17.85 -0.26 7.44
N LYS A 111 17.96 -0.63 6.17
CA LYS A 111 16.83 -1.04 5.33
C LYS A 111 16.03 -2.18 5.95
N LYS A 112 16.71 -3.18 6.52
CA LYS A 112 16.07 -4.32 7.16
C LYS A 112 15.20 -3.90 8.34
N ASN A 113 15.66 -2.90 9.12
CA ASN A 113 14.89 -2.36 10.24
C ASN A 113 13.68 -1.56 9.75
N ALA A 114 13.85 -0.74 8.71
CA ALA A 114 12.75 0.02 8.11
C ALA A 114 11.64 -0.92 7.60
N PHE A 115 11.99 -1.98 6.87
CA PHE A 115 11.02 -2.92 6.34
C PHE A 115 10.45 -3.89 7.38
N LYS A 116 11.18 -4.16 8.47
CA LYS A 116 10.61 -4.83 9.65
C LYS A 116 9.48 -4.00 10.26
N ASN A 117 9.71 -2.70 10.49
CA ASN A 117 8.67 -1.80 11.01
C ASN A 117 7.47 -1.70 10.05
N LEU A 118 7.71 -1.58 8.73
CA LEU A 118 6.64 -1.55 7.73
C LEU A 118 5.80 -2.83 7.75
N ARG A 119 6.44 -3.98 7.90
CA ARG A 119 5.75 -5.26 8.03
C ARG A 119 4.84 -5.28 9.25
N GLU A 120 5.35 -4.90 10.41
CA GLU A 120 4.56 -4.83 11.65
C GLU A 120 3.36 -3.89 11.48
N ILE A 121 3.52 -2.74 10.80
CA ILE A 121 2.44 -1.81 10.48
C ILE A 121 1.39 -2.49 9.58
N VAL A 122 1.82 -3.12 8.47
CA VAL A 122 0.92 -3.77 7.51
C VAL A 122 0.13 -4.90 8.18
N GLU A 123 0.81 -5.79 8.88
CA GLU A 123 0.20 -6.94 9.55
C GLU A 123 -0.80 -6.50 10.65
N ALA A 124 -0.46 -5.47 11.44
CA ALA A 124 -1.36 -4.93 12.46
C ALA A 124 -2.63 -4.31 11.86
N ILE A 125 -2.53 -3.65 10.69
CA ILE A 125 -3.69 -3.09 9.98
C ILE A 125 -4.53 -4.22 9.39
N GLN A 126 -3.92 -5.22 8.76
CA GLN A 126 -4.62 -6.38 8.21
C GLN A 126 -5.32 -7.21 9.30
N ALA A 127 -4.76 -7.27 10.51
CA ALA A 127 -5.42 -7.89 11.67
C ALA A 127 -6.73 -7.18 12.09
N ARG A 128 -6.99 -5.96 11.60
CA ARG A 128 -8.27 -5.23 11.73
C ARG A 128 -9.18 -5.44 10.53
N GLU A 129 -8.89 -6.43 9.67
CA GLU A 129 -9.64 -6.74 8.45
C GLU A 129 -9.73 -5.53 7.50
N ALA A 130 -8.68 -4.70 7.48
CA ALA A 130 -8.54 -3.55 6.61
C ALA A 130 -7.67 -3.86 5.39
N LEU A 131 -8.04 -3.31 4.23
CA LEU A 131 -7.21 -3.36 3.04
C LEU A 131 -6.00 -2.45 3.22
N VAL A 132 -4.82 -2.94 2.89
CA VAL A 132 -3.58 -2.14 2.89
C VAL A 132 -3.12 -1.91 1.45
N VAL A 133 -2.82 -0.66 1.14
CA VAL A 133 -2.15 -0.26 -0.11
C VAL A 133 -0.84 0.43 0.25
N ILE A 134 0.27 -0.15 -0.18
CA ILE A 134 1.60 0.43 -0.03
C ILE A 134 1.89 1.32 -1.23
N GLY A 135 2.18 2.59 -1.00
CA GLY A 135 2.74 3.51 -1.97
C GLY A 135 4.26 3.54 -1.83
N GLY A 136 4.96 2.81 -2.68
CA GLY A 136 6.41 2.75 -2.68
C GLY A 136 7.02 4.13 -2.98
N VAL A 137 8.04 4.49 -2.21
CA VAL A 137 8.79 5.75 -2.36
C VAL A 137 10.11 5.45 -3.02
N LYS A 138 10.25 5.86 -4.29
CA LYS A 138 11.49 5.73 -5.05
C LYS A 138 12.06 7.10 -5.34
N VAL A 139 13.18 7.42 -4.68
CA VAL A 139 13.93 8.67 -4.89
C VAL A 139 15.22 8.35 -5.65
N LEU A 140 15.36 8.88 -6.86
CA LEU A 140 16.39 8.52 -7.85
C LEU A 140 17.82 8.42 -7.30
N PHE A 141 18.18 9.22 -6.30
CA PHE A 141 19.53 9.25 -5.74
C PHE A 141 19.69 8.47 -4.42
N TRP A 142 18.60 7.96 -3.84
CA TRP A 142 18.62 7.31 -2.53
C TRP A 142 18.04 5.89 -2.53
N ASP A 143 17.52 5.43 -3.66
CA ASP A 143 16.95 4.09 -3.77
C ASP A 143 18.05 3.01 -3.65
N ARG A 144 18.34 2.61 -2.45
CA ARG A 144 19.29 1.54 -2.12
C ARG A 144 18.62 0.16 -2.14
N GLY A 145 17.79 -0.11 -3.15
CA GLY A 145 17.00 -1.36 -3.26
C GLY A 145 15.76 -1.37 -2.35
N TYR A 146 15.16 -0.21 -2.09
CA TYR A 146 13.88 -0.10 -1.39
C TYR A 146 12.74 -0.59 -2.28
N GLU A 147 12.84 -0.43 -3.60
CA GLU A 147 11.82 -0.90 -4.54
C GLU A 147 11.59 -2.41 -4.40
N ASP A 148 12.67 -3.21 -4.43
CA ASP A 148 12.61 -4.67 -4.27
C ASP A 148 12.01 -5.08 -2.92
N GLU A 149 12.31 -4.33 -1.85
CA GLU A 149 11.78 -4.62 -0.53
C GLU A 149 10.29 -4.26 -0.39
N TYR A 150 9.79 -3.20 -1.07
CA TYR A 150 8.36 -2.93 -1.14
C TYR A 150 7.62 -4.05 -1.89
N GLU A 151 8.17 -4.52 -3.02
CA GLU A 151 7.61 -5.63 -3.79
C GLU A 151 7.54 -6.90 -2.95
N LYS A 152 8.65 -7.26 -2.31
CA LYS A 152 8.73 -8.40 -1.41
C LYS A 152 7.74 -8.29 -0.24
N LEU A 153 7.64 -7.13 0.40
CA LEU A 153 6.69 -6.91 1.49
C LEU A 153 5.25 -7.10 1.02
N ALA A 154 4.89 -6.54 -0.14
CA ALA A 154 3.56 -6.67 -0.71
C ALA A 154 3.23 -8.12 -1.08
N GLU A 155 4.17 -8.86 -1.69
CA GLU A 155 4.01 -10.28 -2.03
C GLU A 155 3.79 -11.14 -0.78
N GLU A 156 4.62 -10.95 0.26
CA GLU A 156 4.58 -11.75 1.49
C GLU A 156 3.35 -11.46 2.36
N THR A 157 2.85 -10.22 2.36
CA THR A 157 1.69 -9.82 3.17
C THR A 157 0.36 -9.84 2.41
N GLY A 158 0.41 -9.88 1.07
CA GLY A 158 -0.77 -9.71 0.23
C GLY A 158 -1.32 -8.28 0.17
N ALA A 159 -0.59 -7.29 0.67
CA ALA A 159 -0.93 -5.88 0.51
C ALA A 159 -0.87 -5.47 -0.96
N LEU A 160 -1.73 -4.54 -1.37
CA LEU A 160 -1.65 -3.96 -2.71
C LEU A 160 -0.45 -2.99 -2.78
N LEU A 161 0.18 -2.90 -3.95
CA LEU A 161 1.36 -2.07 -4.14
C LEU A 161 1.20 -1.10 -5.31
N ILE A 162 1.52 0.16 -5.08
CA ILE A 162 1.91 1.12 -6.11
C ILE A 162 3.44 1.19 -6.06
N PRO A 163 4.19 0.60 -7.02
CA PRO A 163 5.64 0.45 -6.90
C PRO A 163 6.39 1.78 -6.72
N ASN A 164 5.88 2.86 -7.33
CA ASN A 164 6.48 4.18 -7.21
C ASN A 164 5.43 5.28 -7.28
N VAL A 165 5.16 5.94 -6.16
CA VAL A 165 4.22 7.08 -6.10
C VAL A 165 4.73 8.31 -6.86
N PHE A 166 6.05 8.43 -7.08
CA PHE A 166 6.68 9.52 -7.81
C PHE A 166 6.85 9.29 -9.32
N LYS A 167 6.39 8.15 -9.85
CA LYS A 167 6.58 7.86 -11.29
C LYS A 167 6.09 9.01 -12.17
N GLY A 168 7.01 9.62 -12.97
CA GLY A 168 6.71 10.75 -13.84
C GLY A 168 6.41 12.07 -13.12
N LEU A 169 6.80 12.23 -11.86
CA LEU A 169 6.70 13.49 -11.12
C LEU A 169 8.08 14.13 -10.97
N MET A 170 9.06 13.36 -10.48
CA MET A 170 10.40 13.88 -10.21
C MET A 170 11.05 14.40 -11.47
N GLY A 171 11.68 15.59 -11.37
CA GLY A 171 12.30 16.28 -12.50
C GLY A 171 11.34 17.16 -13.32
N HIS A 172 10.05 17.17 -12.99
CA HIS A 172 9.04 18.02 -13.63
C HIS A 172 8.68 19.20 -12.71
N ASN A 173 9.21 20.38 -12.99
CA ASN A 173 9.02 21.59 -12.16
C ASN A 173 7.56 22.05 -12.08
N ASP A 174 6.74 21.71 -13.05
CA ASP A 174 5.29 21.94 -13.06
C ASP A 174 4.50 21.01 -12.13
N LEU A 175 5.11 19.92 -11.66
CA LEU A 175 4.51 18.92 -10.78
C LEU A 175 5.14 18.88 -9.39
N MET A 176 6.30 19.49 -9.21
CA MET A 176 7.05 19.47 -7.95
C MET A 176 7.13 20.86 -7.32
N HIS A 177 7.03 20.92 -5.99
CA HIS A 177 7.28 22.12 -5.20
C HIS A 177 8.78 22.28 -4.90
N ASP A 178 9.43 21.15 -4.57
CA ASP A 178 10.86 21.05 -4.34
C ASP A 178 11.39 19.70 -4.87
N ALA A 179 12.60 19.33 -4.52
CA ALA A 179 13.25 18.12 -5.03
C ALA A 179 12.52 16.80 -4.68
N ILE A 180 11.71 16.80 -3.62
CA ILE A 180 11.08 15.58 -3.07
C ILE A 180 9.59 15.73 -2.73
N HIS A 181 9.04 16.94 -2.77
CA HIS A 181 7.64 17.20 -2.48
C HIS A 181 6.90 17.64 -3.75
N PRO A 182 5.81 16.95 -4.13
CA PRO A 182 4.93 17.40 -5.19
C PRO A 182 4.23 18.72 -4.84
N ASN A 183 3.88 19.49 -5.87
CA ASN A 183 2.89 20.57 -5.72
C ASN A 183 1.45 20.01 -5.85
N ALA A 184 0.44 20.89 -5.88
CA ALA A 184 -0.97 20.47 -5.98
C ALA A 184 -1.25 19.56 -7.19
N ALA A 185 -0.65 19.82 -8.36
CA ALA A 185 -0.83 19.02 -9.56
C ALA A 185 -0.15 17.64 -9.43
N GLY A 186 1.04 17.59 -8.85
CA GLY A 186 1.72 16.33 -8.56
C GLY A 186 0.96 15.46 -7.54
N TYR A 187 0.38 16.08 -6.51
CA TYR A 187 -0.47 15.36 -5.55
C TYR A 187 -1.77 14.86 -6.17
N GLU A 188 -2.34 15.55 -7.17
CA GLU A 188 -3.49 15.04 -7.92
C GLU A 188 -3.14 13.74 -8.66
N ILE A 189 -1.97 13.69 -9.27
CA ILE A 189 -1.49 12.47 -9.94
C ILE A 189 -1.31 11.32 -8.93
N MET A 190 -0.78 11.59 -7.73
CA MET A 190 -0.70 10.59 -6.67
C MET A 190 -2.09 10.12 -6.23
N ALA A 191 -3.04 11.04 -6.01
CA ALA A 191 -4.41 10.72 -5.64
C ALA A 191 -5.07 9.80 -6.68
N ARG A 192 -4.94 10.10 -7.98
CA ARG A 192 -5.46 9.25 -9.08
C ARG A 192 -4.86 7.85 -9.07
N ARG A 193 -3.57 7.69 -8.71
CA ARG A 193 -2.95 6.37 -8.60
C ARG A 193 -3.56 5.55 -7.47
N PHE A 194 -3.72 6.15 -6.30
CA PHE A 194 -4.39 5.50 -5.18
C PHE A 194 -5.84 5.19 -5.50
N HIS A 195 -6.58 6.15 -6.08
CA HIS A 195 -7.97 5.95 -6.52
C HIS A 195 -8.10 4.71 -7.40
N LYS A 196 -7.30 4.61 -8.47
CA LYS A 196 -7.33 3.47 -9.40
C LYS A 196 -7.16 2.12 -8.71
N VAL A 197 -6.34 2.06 -7.65
CA VAL A 197 -6.08 0.82 -6.91
C VAL A 197 -7.21 0.48 -5.95
N ILE A 198 -7.82 1.49 -5.29
CA ILE A 198 -8.86 1.25 -4.29
C ILE A 198 -10.28 1.23 -4.86
N GLU A 199 -10.51 1.76 -6.07
CA GLU A 199 -11.84 1.85 -6.71
C GLU A 199 -12.63 0.52 -6.67
N PRO A 200 -12.04 -0.66 -6.93
CA PRO A 200 -12.75 -1.94 -6.83
C PRO A 200 -13.17 -2.34 -5.40
N HIS A 201 -12.71 -1.59 -4.37
CA HIS A 201 -12.90 -1.90 -2.95
C HIS A 201 -13.72 -0.83 -2.21
N LEU A 202 -14.21 0.21 -2.92
CA LEU A 202 -15.04 1.27 -2.38
C LEU A 202 -16.50 0.82 -2.25
#